data_8a88f6f2513cc85124f43d86e987ee53
#
_entry.id   8a88f6f2513cc85124f43d86e987ee53
#
_cell.length_a   1.000
_cell.length_b   1.000
_cell.length_c   1.000
_cell.angle_alpha   90.00
_cell.angle_beta   90.00
_cell.angle_gamma   90.00
#
_symmetry.space_group_name_H-M   'P 1'
#
loop_
_entity.id
_entity.type
_entity.pdbx_description
1 polymer ?
#
loop_
_entity_poly.entity_id
_entity_poly.type
_entity_poly.pdbx_seq_one_letter_code
_entity_poly.pdbx_strand_id
1 'polypeptide(L)'
;MAASIWWRRLEAAGRLQFGRYPRRSGGTSSWAETAPVLDGREEPDLTEKTIAKTFSALQAERHEQAERTILISCPSNISEKKFYKYLSSYGAISKYFFYETFGIYAVVEFSDKESIGTLKRISSIPSLQHECAVPFKSRFFNLRNSHPRELSAARPSVPCHKQAVIPLNELLRKLSGAESIDEQLYTICKEYQITEENTRLRFLVCSLVKDIAAAYFPECSIKPFGSSVNNFGKIGCDLDMFLDLDSISGRNNTKTGGAFSMEYQTKRVSSERVATQSTLSVIGECIDQFAPGCTGIQKILNARCPLVRFSHQPSGLQCDLTANNRIAMRSTELLYIYSNIDPRVRALVFGVRCWARAQGITSNIPGSWITNFSLTMMVLFLLQKRNPPIIPTLDQLRDLAVEDKYVIESHDCTFVPNNKIKPSQNTETLEELLQEFFEFYGNFAFNQMSINIRKGKEQHKPEASPLYIQNPFEQALNVSKNVNQTQLERFVTSARESAWILQQEGLKQPMSNTKPWGLAALLLPTMQSPGGKSKKKRQPASERIKTLLDSLKTNKSTPGYLNRSNGGRRHICTVAW
;
A
#
# COMPACT_ATOMS: atom_id res chain seq x y z
N MET A 1 19.02 22.97 -13.66
CA MET A 1 19.62 23.71 -12.52
C MET A 1 18.63 24.10 -11.42
N ALA A 2 17.34 23.98 -11.59
CA ALA A 2 16.35 24.34 -10.55
C ALA A 2 16.07 23.23 -9.51
N ALA A 3 16.34 21.96 -9.81
CA ALA A 3 16.05 20.83 -8.92
C ALA A 3 17.07 20.63 -7.78
N SER A 4 18.27 21.21 -7.88
CA SER A 4 19.34 21.05 -6.87
C SER A 4 19.26 22.03 -5.70
N ILE A 5 18.45 23.06 -5.80
CA ILE A 5 18.31 24.10 -4.76
C ILE A 5 17.25 23.69 -3.73
N TRP A 6 16.28 22.88 -4.12
CA TRP A 6 15.20 22.43 -3.22
C TRP A 6 15.67 21.34 -2.23
N TRP A 7 16.60 20.50 -2.63
CA TRP A 7 17.12 19.42 -1.75
C TRP A 7 17.96 19.95 -0.59
N ARG A 8 18.68 21.05 -0.78
CA ARG A 8 19.51 21.66 0.28
C ARG A 8 18.72 22.42 1.35
N ARG A 9 17.46 22.79 1.10
CA ARG A 9 16.61 23.43 2.10
C ARG A 9 15.92 22.46 3.07
N LEU A 10 15.76 21.21 2.71
CA LEU A 10 15.20 20.16 3.58
C LEU A 10 16.23 19.59 4.57
N GLU A 11 17.53 19.62 4.25
CA GLU A 11 18.59 19.22 5.18
C GLU A 11 18.88 20.25 6.27
N ALA A 12 18.59 21.52 6.02
CA ALA A 12 18.83 22.62 6.98
C ALA A 12 17.77 22.71 8.09
N ALA A 13 16.57 22.12 7.90
CA ALA A 13 15.49 22.12 8.89
C ALA A 13 15.56 20.96 9.92
N GLY A 14 16.48 20.02 9.75
CA GLY A 14 16.61 18.80 10.56
C GLY A 14 17.59 18.85 11.73
N ARG A 15 18.21 19.98 12.01
CA ARG A 15 19.15 20.09 13.15
C ARG A 15 18.61 21.00 14.24
N LEU A 16 17.71 20.47 15.08
CA LEU A 16 17.41 21.03 16.39
C LEU A 16 17.84 20.02 17.47
N GLN A 17 18.66 20.54 18.36
CA GLN A 17 19.39 19.88 19.42
C GLN A 17 18.49 19.21 20.46
N PHE A 18 18.82 17.98 20.84
CA PHE A 18 18.27 17.33 22.03
C PHE A 18 18.91 17.90 23.30
N GLY A 19 18.15 18.67 24.05
CA GLY A 19 18.44 19.06 25.42
C GLY A 19 18.16 17.90 26.37
N ARG A 20 19.15 17.53 27.20
CA ARG A 20 19.03 16.57 28.29
C ARG A 20 18.14 17.13 29.40
N TYR A 21 17.15 16.33 29.87
CA TYR A 21 16.45 16.58 31.13
C TYR A 21 16.68 15.48 32.14
N PRO A 22 16.77 15.82 33.45
CA PRO A 22 17.19 14.92 34.51
C PRO A 22 16.06 14.02 35.03
N ARG A 23 16.46 12.84 35.51
CA ARG A 23 15.63 11.89 36.26
C ARG A 23 15.14 12.50 37.57
N ARG A 24 13.87 12.33 37.89
CA ARG A 24 13.37 12.34 39.27
C ARG A 24 12.53 11.11 39.54
N SER A 25 12.85 10.52 40.68
CA SER A 25 12.31 9.30 41.27
C SER A 25 11.04 9.57 42.09
N GLY A 26 10.15 8.58 42.15
CA GLY A 26 9.43 8.25 43.39
C GLY A 26 7.99 8.73 43.48
N GLY A 27 7.08 7.80 43.78
CA GLY A 27 5.78 8.11 44.37
C GLY A 27 4.68 7.11 44.00
N THR A 28 4.58 6.02 44.74
CA THR A 28 3.45 5.11 44.80
C THR A 28 2.28 5.77 45.50
N SER A 29 1.08 5.76 44.93
CA SER A 29 -0.16 5.80 45.70
C SER A 29 -1.28 5.09 44.94
N SER A 30 -1.79 4.06 45.57
CA SER A 30 -3.00 3.31 45.27
C SER A 30 -4.24 4.15 45.55
N TRP A 31 -5.16 4.21 44.61
CA TRP A 31 -6.59 4.45 44.90
C TRP A 31 -7.43 3.50 44.04
N ALA A 32 -8.06 2.56 44.73
CA ALA A 32 -9.14 1.76 44.20
C ALA A 32 -10.42 2.59 44.26
N GLU A 33 -11.09 2.77 43.14
CA GLU A 33 -12.47 3.19 43.13
C GLU A 33 -13.31 2.24 42.29
N THR A 34 -14.33 1.72 42.95
CA THR A 34 -15.34 0.76 42.57
C THR A 34 -16.20 1.26 41.43
N ALA A 35 -16.28 0.47 40.35
CA ALA A 35 -17.30 0.62 39.32
C ALA A 35 -18.59 -0.15 39.71
N PRO A 36 -19.79 0.35 39.40
CA PRO A 36 -21.04 -0.33 39.69
C PRO A 36 -21.24 -1.52 38.74
N VAL A 37 -21.60 -2.65 39.35
CA VAL A 37 -22.07 -3.87 38.70
C VAL A 37 -23.42 -3.59 38.05
N LEU A 38 -23.52 -3.72 36.73
CA LEU A 38 -24.76 -3.88 36.00
C LEU A 38 -24.87 -5.33 35.55
N ASP A 39 -25.82 -5.99 36.19
CA ASP A 39 -26.24 -7.35 35.96
C ASP A 39 -27.01 -7.49 34.64
N GLY A 40 -26.94 -8.67 34.02
CA GLY A 40 -27.80 -9.05 32.88
C GLY A 40 -27.17 -8.97 31.51
N ARG A 41 -26.20 -9.86 31.20
CA ARG A 41 -25.88 -10.21 29.81
C ARG A 41 -26.53 -11.57 29.50
N GLU A 42 -27.61 -11.52 28.74
CA GLU A 42 -28.04 -12.65 27.93
C GLU A 42 -26.94 -12.95 26.92
N GLU A 43 -26.43 -14.18 26.89
CA GLU A 43 -25.51 -14.67 25.85
C GLU A 43 -26.28 -14.68 24.54
N PRO A 44 -25.75 -14.05 23.46
CA PRO A 44 -26.35 -14.18 22.14
C PRO A 44 -26.13 -15.59 21.62
N ASP A 45 -27.20 -16.23 21.25
CA ASP A 45 -27.31 -17.53 20.59
C ASP A 45 -26.34 -17.63 19.38
N LEU A 46 -25.36 -18.55 19.44
CA LEU A 46 -24.28 -18.77 18.49
C LEU A 46 -24.71 -19.61 17.27
N THR A 47 -25.80 -19.26 16.60
CA THR A 47 -26.30 -20.03 15.44
C THR A 47 -26.61 -19.21 14.18
N GLU A 48 -26.22 -17.98 14.06
CA GLU A 48 -26.12 -17.31 12.74
C GLU A 48 -24.69 -17.40 12.19
N LYS A 49 -24.45 -18.37 11.30
CA LYS A 49 -23.28 -18.36 10.40
C LYS A 49 -23.35 -17.09 9.57
N THR A 50 -22.68 -16.06 10.01
CA THR A 50 -22.50 -14.80 9.27
C THR A 50 -21.85 -15.16 7.94
N ILE A 51 -22.63 -15.19 6.86
CA ILE A 51 -22.12 -15.44 5.50
C ILE A 51 -21.07 -14.37 5.22
N ALA A 52 -19.81 -14.78 5.09
CA ALA A 52 -18.70 -13.87 4.83
C ALA A 52 -19.00 -13.06 3.56
N LYS A 53 -19.05 -11.71 3.68
CA LYS A 53 -19.31 -10.80 2.57
C LYS A 53 -18.29 -11.03 1.46
N THR A 54 -18.73 -10.98 0.20
CA THR A 54 -17.83 -11.00 -0.95
C THR A 54 -16.95 -9.76 -0.98
N PHE A 55 -15.79 -9.83 -1.67
CA PHE A 55 -14.90 -8.67 -1.84
C PHE A 55 -15.64 -7.47 -2.44
N SER A 56 -16.44 -7.70 -3.48
CA SER A 56 -17.23 -6.64 -4.14
C SER A 56 -18.24 -5.99 -3.19
N ALA A 57 -18.97 -6.79 -2.39
CA ALA A 57 -19.93 -6.28 -1.41
C ALA A 57 -19.24 -5.45 -0.31
N LEU A 58 -18.06 -5.89 0.15
CA LEU A 58 -17.27 -5.14 1.13
C LEU A 58 -16.77 -3.81 0.54
N GLN A 59 -16.30 -3.81 -0.71
CA GLN A 59 -15.86 -2.59 -1.39
C GLN A 59 -17.01 -1.59 -1.57
N ALA A 60 -18.21 -2.08 -1.96
CA ALA A 60 -19.40 -1.24 -2.12
C ALA A 60 -19.81 -0.60 -0.78
N GLU A 61 -19.84 -1.37 0.29
CA GLU A 61 -20.16 -0.87 1.64
C GLU A 61 -19.16 0.20 2.10
N ARG A 62 -17.86 -0.03 1.91
CA ARG A 62 -16.82 0.94 2.25
C ARG A 62 -16.91 2.22 1.42
N HIS A 63 -17.24 2.09 0.16
CA HIS A 63 -17.45 3.23 -0.71
C HIS A 63 -18.64 4.08 -0.25
N GLU A 64 -19.77 3.45 0.08
CA GLU A 64 -20.95 4.12 0.62
C GLU A 64 -20.65 4.81 1.97
N GLN A 65 -19.94 4.15 2.88
CA GLN A 65 -19.48 4.75 4.13
C GLN A 65 -18.63 5.99 3.88
N ALA A 66 -17.69 5.94 2.91
CA ALA A 66 -16.85 7.08 2.56
C ALA A 66 -17.64 8.25 1.97
N GLU A 67 -18.73 8.00 1.25
CA GLU A 67 -19.58 9.06 0.71
C GLU A 67 -20.35 9.87 1.77
N ARG A 68 -20.61 9.29 2.95
CA ARG A 68 -21.21 9.97 4.09
C ARG A 68 -20.19 10.35 5.19
N THR A 69 -18.91 10.38 4.81
CA THR A 69 -17.79 10.72 5.70
C THR A 69 -17.18 12.07 5.32
N ILE A 70 -16.76 12.84 6.32
CA ILE A 70 -16.04 14.11 6.17
C ILE A 70 -14.68 14.04 6.84
N LEU A 71 -13.75 14.88 6.37
CA LEU A 71 -12.46 15.14 6.97
C LEU A 71 -12.48 16.52 7.61
N ILE A 72 -11.95 16.64 8.82
CA ILE A 72 -11.89 17.92 9.55
C ILE A 72 -10.48 18.15 10.06
N SER A 73 -9.88 19.28 9.70
CA SER A 73 -8.68 19.79 10.37
C SER A 73 -9.09 20.42 11.70
N CYS A 74 -8.48 19.97 12.78
CA CYS A 74 -8.85 20.35 14.14
C CYS A 74 -7.74 21.19 14.82
N PRO A 75 -8.10 22.15 15.68
CA PRO A 75 -7.12 22.84 16.53
C PRO A 75 -6.51 21.87 17.55
N SER A 76 -5.25 22.12 17.97
CA SER A 76 -4.51 21.24 18.88
C SER A 76 -5.14 21.08 20.27
N ASN A 77 -5.92 22.06 20.70
CA ASN A 77 -6.59 22.10 22.01
C ASN A 77 -8.08 21.70 21.95
N ILE A 78 -8.46 20.87 20.96
CA ILE A 78 -9.84 20.44 20.77
C ILE A 78 -10.33 19.58 21.95
N SER A 79 -11.55 19.86 22.43
CA SER A 79 -12.25 19.01 23.38
C SER A 79 -13.17 18.05 22.64
N GLU A 80 -12.95 16.74 22.79
CA GLU A 80 -13.71 15.68 22.14
C GLU A 80 -15.22 15.81 22.43
N LYS A 81 -15.60 16.04 23.70
CA LYS A 81 -16.98 16.22 24.11
C LYS A 81 -17.67 17.40 23.42
N LYS A 82 -16.97 18.55 23.30
CA LYS A 82 -17.50 19.74 22.61
C LYS A 82 -17.57 19.52 21.11
N PHE A 83 -16.59 18.85 20.52
CA PHE A 83 -16.55 18.46 19.12
C PHE A 83 -17.71 17.56 18.74
N TYR A 84 -17.92 16.48 19.51
CA TYR A 84 -19.02 15.56 19.28
C TYR A 84 -20.39 16.27 19.39
N LYS A 85 -20.61 17.04 20.46
CA LYS A 85 -21.87 17.80 20.65
C LYS A 85 -22.14 18.77 19.51
N TYR A 86 -21.09 19.46 19.01
CA TYR A 86 -21.21 20.40 17.90
C TYR A 86 -21.62 19.68 16.60
N LEU A 87 -20.96 18.58 16.24
CA LEU A 87 -21.25 17.88 15.01
C LEU A 87 -22.57 17.11 15.06
N SER A 88 -22.95 16.54 16.21
CA SER A 88 -24.23 15.86 16.39
C SER A 88 -25.45 16.76 16.20
N SER A 89 -25.28 18.11 16.26
CA SER A 89 -26.36 19.04 15.94
C SER A 89 -26.71 19.12 14.45
N TYR A 90 -25.85 18.56 13.56
CA TYR A 90 -26.06 18.53 12.10
C TYR A 90 -26.48 17.18 11.57
N GLY A 91 -26.39 16.13 12.39
CA GLY A 91 -26.82 14.78 12.04
C GLY A 91 -26.26 13.73 12.99
N ALA A 92 -26.87 12.53 12.96
CA ALA A 92 -26.40 11.42 13.75
C ALA A 92 -25.03 10.95 13.28
N ILE A 93 -24.07 10.86 14.20
CA ILE A 93 -22.70 10.38 13.93
C ILE A 93 -22.70 8.85 14.12
N SER A 94 -22.37 8.12 13.06
CA SER A 94 -22.20 6.68 13.07
C SER A 94 -20.85 6.28 13.67
N LYS A 95 -19.77 6.96 13.24
CA LYS A 95 -18.40 6.68 13.69
C LYS A 95 -17.51 7.91 13.57
N TYR A 96 -16.54 8.05 14.46
CA TYR A 96 -15.49 9.06 14.31
C TYR A 96 -14.20 8.58 14.97
N PHE A 97 -13.08 9.15 14.52
CA PHE A 97 -11.77 8.98 15.15
C PHE A 97 -10.86 10.17 14.83
N PHE A 98 -9.90 10.40 15.74
CA PHE A 98 -8.85 11.39 15.54
C PHE A 98 -7.55 10.71 15.16
N TYR A 99 -6.74 11.39 14.34
CA TYR A 99 -5.39 10.97 14.02
C TYR A 99 -4.48 12.19 13.84
N GLU A 100 -3.18 11.97 13.94
CA GLU A 100 -2.16 13.01 13.84
C GLU A 100 -1.21 12.70 12.68
N THR A 101 -0.95 13.74 11.86
CA THR A 101 0.06 13.76 10.80
C THR A 101 0.81 15.10 10.88
N PHE A 102 0.56 16.04 9.97
CA PHE A 102 1.07 17.42 10.06
C PHE A 102 0.21 18.32 10.97
N GLY A 103 -0.81 17.79 11.57
CA GLY A 103 -1.77 18.40 12.46
C GLY A 103 -2.75 17.35 12.96
N ILE A 104 -3.71 17.77 13.80
CA ILE A 104 -4.78 16.90 14.28
C ILE A 104 -5.94 16.94 13.29
N TYR A 105 -6.38 15.75 12.89
CA TYR A 105 -7.51 15.59 11.99
C TYR A 105 -8.55 14.64 12.60
N ALA A 106 -9.81 14.89 12.28
CA ALA A 106 -10.92 14.00 12.59
C ALA A 106 -11.54 13.46 11.30
N VAL A 107 -11.80 12.16 11.28
CA VAL A 107 -12.66 11.49 10.29
C VAL A 107 -13.99 11.26 10.96
N VAL A 108 -15.10 11.74 10.36
CA VAL A 108 -16.44 11.65 10.93
C VAL A 108 -17.40 11.09 9.89
N GLU A 109 -17.98 9.93 10.17
CA GLU A 109 -19.00 9.26 9.38
C GLU A 109 -20.37 9.59 9.97
N PHE A 110 -21.24 10.21 9.17
CA PHE A 110 -22.64 10.40 9.51
C PHE A 110 -23.50 9.19 9.11
N SER A 111 -24.62 9.01 9.76
CA SER A 111 -25.59 7.98 9.39
C SER A 111 -26.23 8.29 8.02
N ASP A 112 -26.32 9.57 7.65
CA ASP A 112 -26.98 10.07 6.45
C ASP A 112 -26.11 11.07 5.67
N LYS A 113 -26.17 11.03 4.33
CA LYS A 113 -25.51 11.98 3.43
C LYS A 113 -26.05 13.40 3.55
N GLU A 114 -27.31 13.57 3.92
CA GLU A 114 -27.95 14.89 4.03
C GLU A 114 -27.30 15.77 5.10
N SER A 115 -26.77 15.16 6.15
CA SER A 115 -25.96 15.84 7.17
C SER A 115 -24.77 16.60 6.55
N ILE A 116 -24.12 16.01 5.53
CA ILE A 116 -23.01 16.67 4.81
C ILE A 116 -23.55 17.84 3.97
N GLY A 117 -24.69 17.68 3.32
CA GLY A 117 -25.36 18.76 2.60
C GLY A 117 -25.64 19.96 3.50
N THR A 118 -26.13 19.71 4.71
CA THR A 118 -26.39 20.75 5.73
C THR A 118 -25.08 21.42 6.14
N LEU A 119 -24.02 20.67 6.46
CA LEU A 119 -22.71 21.24 6.77
C LEU A 119 -22.15 22.10 5.64
N LYS A 120 -22.25 21.66 4.38
CA LYS A 120 -21.80 22.46 3.21
C LYS A 120 -22.58 23.76 3.04
N ARG A 121 -23.86 23.82 3.41
CA ARG A 121 -24.69 25.03 3.34
C ARG A 121 -24.31 26.07 4.38
N ILE A 122 -24.06 25.63 5.63
CA ILE A 122 -23.79 26.54 6.76
C ILE A 122 -22.31 26.92 6.87
N SER A 123 -21.41 26.13 6.28
CA SER A 123 -19.96 26.41 6.36
C SER A 123 -19.63 27.70 5.61
N SER A 124 -18.95 28.60 6.30
CA SER A 124 -18.46 29.84 5.69
C SER A 124 -17.29 29.56 4.75
N ILE A 125 -17.25 30.30 3.65
CA ILE A 125 -16.06 30.37 2.81
C ILE A 125 -15.13 31.42 3.45
N PRO A 126 -13.85 31.07 3.75
CA PRO A 126 -12.92 32.08 4.29
C PRO A 126 -12.75 33.21 3.29
N SER A 127 -12.47 34.43 3.78
CA SER A 127 -12.18 35.56 2.89
C SER A 127 -11.00 35.19 1.98
N LEU A 128 -11.21 35.35 0.67
CA LEU A 128 -10.18 35.04 -0.33
C LEU A 128 -9.03 36.04 -0.17
N GLN A 129 -7.87 35.57 0.24
CA GLN A 129 -6.60 36.27 0.08
C GLN A 129 -6.05 35.95 -1.32
N HIS A 130 -5.09 36.72 -1.80
CA HIS A 130 -4.57 36.71 -3.17
C HIS A 130 -4.09 35.35 -3.71
N GLU A 131 -3.98 34.32 -2.85
CA GLU A 131 -3.48 32.98 -3.21
C GLU A 131 -4.58 31.94 -3.48
N CYS A 132 -5.86 32.30 -3.33
CA CYS A 132 -6.99 31.39 -3.52
C CYS A 132 -7.73 31.69 -4.83
N ALA A 133 -7.58 30.82 -5.83
CA ALA A 133 -8.19 31.05 -7.13
C ALA A 133 -9.72 30.88 -7.12
N VAL A 134 -10.25 29.79 -6.57
CA VAL A 134 -11.69 29.48 -6.53
C VAL A 134 -12.03 28.69 -5.26
N PRO A 135 -13.09 29.04 -4.52
CA PRO A 135 -13.52 28.28 -3.35
C PRO A 135 -14.20 26.98 -3.79
N PHE A 136 -13.53 25.85 -3.57
CA PHE A 136 -14.10 24.53 -3.78
C PHE A 136 -14.74 24.00 -2.51
N LYS A 137 -16.05 23.71 -2.52
CA LYS A 137 -16.80 23.16 -1.39
C LYS A 137 -16.59 21.65 -1.24
N SER A 138 -15.38 21.26 -0.82
CA SER A 138 -15.06 19.84 -0.56
C SER A 138 -15.67 19.35 0.76
N ARG A 139 -15.56 18.05 1.03
CA ARG A 139 -15.87 17.44 2.32
C ARG A 139 -14.69 17.49 3.31
N PHE A 140 -13.69 18.29 3.01
CA PHE A 140 -12.59 18.61 3.92
C PHE A 140 -12.80 19.98 4.53
N PHE A 141 -13.07 20.02 5.83
CA PHE A 141 -13.40 21.22 6.60
C PHE A 141 -12.25 21.62 7.54
N ASN A 142 -12.24 22.89 7.91
CA ASN A 142 -11.34 23.41 8.93
C ASN A 142 -12.19 23.89 10.13
N LEU A 143 -12.00 23.29 11.30
CA LEU A 143 -12.68 23.69 12.53
C LEU A 143 -11.87 24.78 13.23
N ARG A 144 -12.49 25.96 13.44
CA ARG A 144 -11.87 27.10 14.11
C ARG A 144 -12.52 27.32 15.48
N ASN A 145 -11.71 27.68 16.48
CA ASN A 145 -12.22 28.15 17.76
C ASN A 145 -12.76 29.59 17.62
N SER A 146 -13.99 29.82 18.05
CA SER A 146 -14.63 31.14 18.00
C SER A 146 -13.95 32.16 18.97
N HIS A 147 -13.25 31.67 19.98
CA HIS A 147 -12.50 32.46 20.93
C HIS A 147 -11.05 31.96 20.99
N PRO A 148 -10.10 32.62 20.35
CA PRO A 148 -8.70 32.27 20.45
C PRO A 148 -8.21 32.60 21.88
N ARG A 149 -8.16 31.62 22.76
CA ARG A 149 -7.36 31.70 23.98
C ARG A 149 -5.91 31.41 23.63
N GLU A 150 -5.00 32.11 24.32
CA GLU A 150 -3.55 32.04 24.13
C GLU A 150 -3.03 30.64 23.89
N LEU A 151 -2.14 30.53 22.90
CA LEU A 151 -1.43 29.33 22.50
C LEU A 151 -0.52 28.82 23.64
N SER A 152 -1.06 28.04 24.55
CA SER A 152 -0.22 27.19 25.38
C SER A 152 0.13 25.95 24.54
N ALA A 153 1.40 25.56 24.48
CA ALA A 153 1.91 24.37 23.86
C ALA A 153 1.46 23.11 24.63
N ALA A 154 0.15 22.90 24.73
CA ALA A 154 -0.43 21.73 25.38
C ALA A 154 -0.45 20.55 24.40
N ARG A 155 -0.08 19.36 24.90
CA ARG A 155 -0.24 18.10 24.16
C ARG A 155 -1.70 17.93 23.72
N PRO A 156 -1.96 17.24 22.57
CA PRO A 156 -3.31 17.00 22.11
C PRO A 156 -4.14 16.37 23.24
N SER A 157 -5.32 16.95 23.50
CA SER A 157 -6.23 16.51 24.57
C SER A 157 -7.11 15.33 24.14
N VAL A 158 -6.99 14.87 22.88
CA VAL A 158 -7.78 13.78 22.29
C VAL A 158 -6.90 12.58 21.97
N PRO A 159 -7.38 11.34 22.18
CA PRO A 159 -6.66 10.14 21.80
C PRO A 159 -6.60 10.04 20.27
N CYS A 160 -5.39 10.08 19.70
CA CYS A 160 -5.16 9.95 18.27
C CYS A 160 -4.75 8.54 17.90
N HIS A 161 -5.37 7.98 16.85
CA HIS A 161 -4.94 6.71 16.26
C HIS A 161 -3.58 6.85 15.60
N LYS A 162 -2.71 5.87 15.84
CA LYS A 162 -1.37 5.85 15.27
C LYS A 162 -1.43 5.54 13.78
N GLN A 163 -0.89 6.43 12.94
CA GLN A 163 -0.73 6.25 11.51
C GLN A 163 0.72 5.88 11.13
N ALA A 164 1.61 5.77 12.11
CA ALA A 164 3.03 5.50 11.90
C ALA A 164 3.39 4.03 12.15
N VAL A 165 4.36 3.56 11.38
CA VAL A 165 4.95 2.22 11.55
C VAL A 165 5.71 2.17 12.87
N ILE A 166 5.59 1.05 13.59
CA ILE A 166 6.36 0.79 14.81
C ILE A 166 7.87 0.92 14.56
N PRO A 167 8.64 1.60 15.44
CA PRO A 167 10.10 1.66 15.35
C PRO A 167 10.73 0.27 15.44
N LEU A 168 11.79 0.03 14.67
CA LEU A 168 12.46 -1.27 14.61
C LEU A 168 12.88 -1.78 16.00
N ASN A 169 13.44 -0.92 16.86
CA ASN A 169 13.86 -1.31 18.21
C ASN A 169 12.70 -1.78 19.08
N GLU A 170 11.54 -1.14 18.98
CA GLU A 170 10.33 -1.55 19.70
C GLU A 170 9.79 -2.87 19.14
N LEU A 171 9.81 -3.02 17.81
CA LEU A 171 9.43 -4.28 17.17
C LEU A 171 10.33 -5.42 17.63
N LEU A 172 11.66 -5.26 17.57
CA LEU A 172 12.62 -6.28 18.01
C LEU A 172 12.39 -6.67 19.48
N ARG A 173 12.10 -5.70 20.35
CA ARG A 173 11.76 -5.98 21.76
C ARG A 173 10.49 -6.84 21.89
N LYS A 174 9.44 -6.55 21.11
CA LYS A 174 8.21 -7.36 21.10
C LYS A 174 8.48 -8.78 20.60
N LEU A 175 9.24 -8.91 19.50
CA LEU A 175 9.56 -10.20 18.92
C LEU A 175 10.46 -11.04 19.82
N SER A 176 11.43 -10.43 20.51
CA SER A 176 12.30 -11.15 21.46
C SER A 176 11.55 -11.67 22.68
N GLY A 177 10.40 -11.09 23.02
CA GLY A 177 9.56 -11.54 24.12
C GLY A 177 8.50 -12.58 23.70
N ALA A 178 8.42 -12.96 22.44
CA ALA A 178 7.50 -13.98 21.94
C ALA A 178 7.98 -15.39 22.33
N GLU A 179 7.06 -16.34 22.47
CA GLU A 179 7.35 -17.72 22.89
C GLU A 179 7.70 -18.64 21.70
N SER A 180 7.30 -18.24 20.47
CA SER A 180 7.53 -19.02 19.25
C SER A 180 7.75 -18.12 18.03
N ILE A 181 8.32 -18.69 16.96
CA ILE A 181 8.44 -18.01 15.65
C ILE A 181 7.05 -17.74 15.06
N ASP A 182 6.07 -18.61 15.31
CA ASP A 182 4.68 -18.40 14.95
C ASP A 182 4.11 -17.12 15.56
N GLU A 183 4.33 -16.91 16.85
CA GLU A 183 3.91 -15.70 17.56
C GLU A 183 4.65 -14.46 17.03
N GLN A 184 5.95 -14.58 16.72
CA GLN A 184 6.71 -13.51 16.09
C GLN A 184 6.10 -13.09 14.74
N LEU A 185 5.71 -14.04 13.89
CA LEU A 185 5.11 -13.79 12.59
C LEU A 185 3.72 -13.16 12.71
N TYR A 186 2.87 -13.65 13.63
CA TYR A 186 1.58 -13.01 13.91
C TYR A 186 1.75 -11.61 14.49
N THR A 187 2.74 -11.38 15.33
CA THR A 187 3.06 -10.05 15.89
C THR A 187 3.47 -9.09 14.77
N ILE A 188 4.34 -9.49 13.84
CA ILE A 188 4.69 -8.67 12.67
C ILE A 188 3.45 -8.34 11.84
N CYS A 189 2.61 -9.34 11.57
CA CYS A 189 1.37 -9.12 10.82
C CYS A 189 0.49 -8.08 11.51
N LYS A 190 0.26 -8.22 12.81
CA LYS A 190 -0.57 -7.31 13.63
C LYS A 190 -0.03 -5.88 13.67
N GLU A 191 1.30 -5.72 13.82
CA GLU A 191 1.93 -4.39 13.96
C GLU A 191 2.05 -3.65 12.62
N TYR A 192 2.12 -4.35 11.51
CA TYR A 192 2.33 -3.76 10.20
C TYR A 192 1.09 -3.66 9.32
N GLN A 193 0.07 -4.49 9.51
CA GLN A 193 -1.12 -4.47 8.66
C GLN A 193 -1.87 -3.15 8.77
N ILE A 194 -2.53 -2.76 7.69
CA ILE A 194 -3.41 -1.58 7.65
C ILE A 194 -4.56 -1.77 8.66
N THR A 195 -4.75 -0.78 9.54
CA THR A 195 -5.85 -0.76 10.52
C THR A 195 -7.18 -0.43 9.86
N GLU A 196 -8.28 -0.64 10.60
CA GLU A 196 -9.62 -0.26 10.14
C GLU A 196 -9.74 1.25 9.88
N GLU A 197 -9.16 2.08 10.77
CA GLU A 197 -9.16 3.54 10.66
C GLU A 197 -8.36 3.98 9.42
N ASN A 198 -7.20 3.37 9.17
CA ASN A 198 -6.41 3.65 7.98
C ASN A 198 -7.14 3.22 6.71
N THR A 199 -7.86 2.09 6.75
CA THR A 199 -8.71 1.65 5.63
C THR A 199 -9.81 2.67 5.35
N ARG A 200 -10.55 3.13 6.37
CA ARG A 200 -11.58 4.17 6.23
C ARG A 200 -11.01 5.47 5.67
N LEU A 201 -9.83 5.88 6.14
CA LEU A 201 -9.15 7.08 5.63
C LEU A 201 -8.80 6.93 4.13
N ARG A 202 -8.34 5.76 3.68
CA ARG A 202 -8.03 5.48 2.27
C ARG A 202 -9.28 5.59 1.37
N PHE A 203 -10.39 5.00 1.79
CA PHE A 203 -11.66 5.14 1.07
C PHE A 203 -12.17 6.58 1.06
N LEU A 204 -12.02 7.31 2.17
CA LEU A 204 -12.37 8.73 2.23
C LEU A 204 -11.53 9.56 1.24
N VAL A 205 -10.21 9.36 1.16
CA VAL A 205 -9.35 10.06 0.19
C VAL A 205 -9.79 9.77 -1.23
N CYS A 206 -10.07 8.51 -1.59
CA CYS A 206 -10.63 8.16 -2.91
C CYS A 206 -11.95 8.91 -3.19
N SER A 207 -12.83 9.00 -2.19
CA SER A 207 -14.12 9.68 -2.31
C SER A 207 -13.98 11.20 -2.41
N LEU A 208 -12.98 11.81 -1.74
CA LEU A 208 -12.67 13.24 -1.89
C LEU A 208 -12.13 13.56 -3.29
N VAL A 209 -11.28 12.70 -3.84
CA VAL A 209 -10.77 12.85 -5.23
C VAL A 209 -11.89 12.62 -6.24
N LYS A 210 -12.81 11.69 -5.99
CA LYS A 210 -14.03 11.51 -6.80
C LYS A 210 -14.86 12.78 -6.87
N ASP A 211 -15.06 13.49 -5.75
CA ASP A 211 -15.85 14.74 -5.74
C ASP A 211 -15.28 15.78 -6.73
N ILE A 212 -13.96 15.80 -6.91
CA ILE A 212 -13.28 16.69 -7.86
C ILE A 212 -13.44 16.20 -9.30
N ALA A 213 -13.18 14.91 -9.54
CA ALA A 213 -13.30 14.29 -10.85
C ALA A 213 -14.74 14.34 -11.39
N ALA A 214 -15.74 14.28 -10.51
CA ALA A 214 -17.15 14.33 -10.86
C ALA A 214 -17.58 15.66 -11.51
N ALA A 215 -16.80 16.73 -11.39
CA ALA A 215 -17.05 17.99 -12.10
C ALA A 215 -16.98 17.81 -13.64
N TYR A 216 -16.14 16.90 -14.12
CA TYR A 216 -15.98 16.58 -15.54
C TYR A 216 -16.55 15.21 -15.92
N PHE A 217 -16.60 14.29 -14.96
CA PHE A 217 -17.06 12.92 -15.15
C PHE A 217 -18.09 12.57 -14.05
N PRO A 218 -19.34 13.05 -14.12
CA PRO A 218 -20.33 12.94 -13.04
C PRO A 218 -20.58 11.50 -12.57
N GLU A 219 -20.57 10.54 -13.50
CA GLU A 219 -20.82 9.12 -13.23
C GLU A 219 -19.55 8.32 -12.86
N CYS A 220 -18.40 8.99 -12.72
CA CYS A 220 -17.18 8.29 -12.39
C CYS A 220 -17.20 7.74 -10.97
N SER A 221 -16.48 6.64 -10.76
CA SER A 221 -16.12 6.17 -9.42
C SER A 221 -14.60 6.07 -9.26
N ILE A 222 -14.10 6.34 -8.06
CA ILE A 222 -12.68 6.16 -7.72
C ILE A 222 -12.59 5.17 -6.57
N LYS A 223 -11.92 4.03 -6.81
CA LYS A 223 -11.83 2.91 -5.89
C LYS A 223 -10.38 2.66 -5.50
N PRO A 224 -10.07 2.40 -4.22
CA PRO A 224 -8.75 1.93 -3.84
C PRO A 224 -8.54 0.51 -4.36
N PHE A 225 -7.30 0.18 -4.73
CA PHE A 225 -6.91 -1.18 -5.12
C PHE A 225 -5.51 -1.55 -4.61
N GLY A 226 -4.99 -2.70 -5.04
CA GLY A 226 -3.67 -3.15 -4.66
C GLY A 226 -3.53 -3.39 -3.17
N SER A 227 -2.41 -2.97 -2.61
CA SER A 227 -2.07 -3.19 -1.20
C SER A 227 -3.05 -2.53 -0.22
N SER A 228 -3.78 -1.50 -0.64
CA SER A 228 -4.76 -0.81 0.20
C SER A 228 -5.94 -1.67 0.63
N VAL A 229 -6.29 -2.72 -0.13
CA VAL A 229 -7.53 -3.51 0.06
C VAL A 229 -7.35 -5.02 -0.07
N ASN A 230 -6.15 -5.52 -0.40
CA ASN A 230 -5.90 -6.96 -0.57
C ASN A 230 -5.41 -7.68 0.71
N ASN A 231 -5.44 -7.02 1.86
CA ASN A 231 -4.96 -7.48 3.17
C ASN A 231 -3.43 -7.69 3.28
N PHE A 232 -2.66 -7.38 2.24
CA PHE A 232 -1.19 -7.42 2.28
C PHE A 232 -0.55 -6.03 2.38
N GLY A 233 -1.35 -4.99 2.56
CA GLY A 233 -0.86 -3.63 2.77
C GLY A 233 -0.33 -3.41 4.17
N LYS A 234 0.78 -2.68 4.27
CA LYS A 234 1.30 -2.23 5.55
C LYS A 234 0.97 -0.75 5.80
N ILE A 235 0.90 -0.35 7.05
CA ILE A 235 0.81 1.07 7.43
C ILE A 235 1.92 1.85 6.71
N GLY A 236 1.56 2.98 6.09
CA GLY A 236 2.48 3.84 5.34
C GLY A 236 2.76 3.37 3.90
N CYS A 237 2.06 2.36 3.36
CA CYS A 237 2.11 2.09 1.92
C CYS A 237 1.32 3.14 1.13
N ASP A 238 1.66 3.29 -0.15
CA ASP A 238 0.97 4.20 -1.07
C ASP A 238 -0.51 3.83 -1.23
N LEU A 239 -1.32 4.78 -1.66
CA LEU A 239 -2.73 4.59 -2.00
C LEU A 239 -2.87 4.52 -3.52
N ASP A 240 -2.98 3.29 -4.04
CA ASP A 240 -3.32 3.06 -5.43
C ASP A 240 -4.82 3.26 -5.64
N MET A 241 -5.21 4.10 -6.61
CA MET A 241 -6.59 4.44 -6.94
C MET A 241 -6.90 4.14 -8.40
N PHE A 242 -8.04 3.52 -8.62
CA PHE A 242 -8.58 3.20 -9.94
C PHE A 242 -9.75 4.12 -10.26
N LEU A 243 -9.61 4.90 -11.35
CA LEU A 243 -10.70 5.67 -11.94
C LEU A 243 -11.52 4.76 -12.86
N ASP A 244 -12.76 4.54 -12.49
CA ASP A 244 -13.71 3.75 -13.24
C ASP A 244 -14.71 4.70 -13.95
N LEU A 245 -14.72 4.64 -15.28
CA LEU A 245 -15.59 5.45 -16.15
C LEU A 245 -16.67 4.62 -16.83
N ASP A 246 -16.81 3.33 -16.48
CA ASP A 246 -17.72 2.41 -17.18
C ASP A 246 -19.19 2.76 -17.03
N SER A 247 -19.58 3.34 -15.91
CA SER A 247 -20.93 3.85 -15.70
C SER A 247 -21.31 4.94 -16.72
N ILE A 248 -20.31 5.72 -17.19
CA ILE A 248 -20.49 6.73 -18.22
C ILE A 248 -20.72 6.08 -19.60
N SER A 249 -20.13 4.90 -19.85
CA SER A 249 -20.19 4.22 -21.15
C SER A 249 -21.54 3.56 -21.45
N GLY A 250 -22.53 3.66 -20.55
CA GLY A 250 -23.89 3.17 -20.79
C GLY A 250 -24.01 1.67 -21.08
N ARG A 251 -23.06 0.85 -20.57
CA ARG A 251 -23.10 -0.61 -20.75
C ARG A 251 -24.33 -1.28 -20.13
N ASN A 252 -25.10 -0.56 -19.32
CA ASN A 252 -26.44 -0.94 -18.87
C ASN A 252 -27.50 -0.52 -19.91
N ASN A 253 -27.29 -0.87 -21.17
CA ASN A 253 -28.33 -0.75 -22.19
C ASN A 253 -29.49 -1.69 -21.81
N THR A 254 -30.43 -1.17 -21.03
CA THR A 254 -31.80 -1.65 -21.12
C THR A 254 -32.21 -1.45 -22.57
N LYS A 255 -32.24 -2.54 -23.32
CA LYS A 255 -32.79 -2.53 -24.68
C LYS A 255 -34.24 -2.03 -24.58
N THR A 256 -34.42 -0.72 -24.68
CA THR A 256 -35.73 -0.15 -24.91
C THR A 256 -36.13 -0.57 -26.32
N GLY A 257 -37.13 -1.44 -26.43
CA GLY A 257 -37.62 -2.01 -27.70
C GLY A 257 -38.30 -0.98 -28.62
N GLY A 258 -37.66 0.16 -28.84
CA GLY A 258 -38.15 1.23 -29.72
C GLY A 258 -37.37 1.28 -31.05
N ALA A 259 -37.98 1.85 -32.10
CA ALA A 259 -37.36 2.02 -33.40
C ALA A 259 -36.20 3.04 -33.42
N PHE A 260 -36.06 3.86 -32.37
CA PHE A 260 -35.04 4.91 -32.24
C PHE A 260 -34.41 4.89 -30.84
N SER A 261 -33.11 5.16 -30.79
CA SER A 261 -32.37 5.40 -29.56
C SER A 261 -31.60 6.72 -29.62
N MET A 262 -31.48 7.42 -28.49
CA MET A 262 -30.69 8.66 -28.40
C MET A 262 -29.34 8.32 -27.81
N GLU A 263 -28.26 8.73 -28.47
CA GLU A 263 -26.89 8.53 -28.03
C GLU A 263 -26.13 9.87 -28.00
N TYR A 264 -25.25 10.05 -27.03
CA TYR A 264 -24.36 11.20 -26.99
C TYR A 264 -23.33 11.12 -28.13
N GLN A 265 -23.08 12.27 -28.79
CA GLN A 265 -21.97 12.38 -29.73
C GLN A 265 -20.63 12.34 -28.96
N THR A 266 -19.75 11.46 -29.39
CA THR A 266 -18.42 11.30 -28.77
C THR A 266 -17.33 11.89 -29.66
N LYS A 267 -16.32 12.53 -29.04
CA LYS A 267 -15.12 12.95 -29.76
C LYS A 267 -14.27 11.73 -30.09
N ARG A 268 -14.00 11.52 -31.37
CA ARG A 268 -13.08 10.43 -31.78
C ARG A 268 -11.64 10.74 -31.33
N VAL A 269 -10.97 9.74 -30.77
CA VAL A 269 -9.56 9.76 -30.39
C VAL A 269 -8.83 8.64 -31.13
N SER A 270 -7.52 8.78 -31.34
CA SER A 270 -6.73 7.84 -32.13
C SER A 270 -6.56 6.48 -31.49
N SER A 271 -6.63 6.39 -30.16
CA SER A 271 -6.54 5.13 -29.41
C SER A 271 -7.07 5.27 -27.99
N GLU A 272 -7.44 4.16 -27.36
CA GLU A 272 -7.84 4.09 -25.95
C GLU A 272 -6.75 4.63 -25.01
N ARG A 273 -5.49 4.37 -25.32
CA ARG A 273 -4.34 4.93 -24.58
C ARG A 273 -4.35 6.46 -24.59
N VAL A 274 -4.61 7.08 -25.72
CA VAL A 274 -4.69 8.55 -25.85
C VAL A 274 -5.88 9.08 -25.07
N ALA A 275 -7.03 8.39 -25.10
CA ALA A 275 -8.18 8.74 -24.28
C ALA A 275 -7.85 8.73 -22.79
N THR A 276 -7.23 7.64 -22.32
CA THR A 276 -6.78 7.48 -20.92
C THR A 276 -5.80 8.58 -20.50
N GLN A 277 -4.79 8.88 -21.33
CA GLN A 277 -3.82 9.94 -21.07
C GLN A 277 -4.49 11.32 -20.98
N SER A 278 -5.43 11.61 -21.86
CA SER A 278 -6.18 12.87 -21.88
C SER A 278 -7.04 13.01 -20.62
N THR A 279 -7.78 11.96 -20.25
CA THR A 279 -8.61 11.94 -19.04
C THR A 279 -7.77 12.17 -17.79
N LEU A 280 -6.69 11.41 -17.62
CA LEU A 280 -5.79 11.56 -16.46
C LEU A 280 -5.11 12.93 -16.44
N SER A 281 -4.78 13.51 -17.60
CA SER A 281 -4.23 14.87 -17.67
C SER A 281 -5.21 15.90 -17.14
N VAL A 282 -6.47 15.83 -17.53
CA VAL A 282 -7.52 16.76 -17.06
C VAL A 282 -7.74 16.61 -15.57
N ILE A 283 -7.87 15.37 -15.07
CA ILE A 283 -8.06 15.14 -13.63
C ILE A 283 -6.82 15.59 -12.84
N GLY A 284 -5.61 15.37 -13.35
CA GLY A 284 -4.39 15.87 -12.74
C GLY A 284 -4.36 17.39 -12.59
N GLU A 285 -4.85 18.15 -13.61
CA GLU A 285 -5.04 19.61 -13.51
C GLU A 285 -6.07 19.95 -12.43
N CYS A 286 -7.21 19.26 -12.41
CA CYS A 286 -8.25 19.52 -11.41
C CYS A 286 -7.75 19.29 -9.98
N ILE A 287 -6.97 18.22 -9.76
CA ILE A 287 -6.37 17.95 -8.45
C ILE A 287 -5.37 19.05 -8.09
N ASP A 288 -4.53 19.48 -9.03
CA ASP A 288 -3.52 20.52 -8.80
C ASP A 288 -4.16 21.86 -8.42
N GLN A 289 -5.22 22.25 -9.13
CA GLN A 289 -5.86 23.56 -8.96
C GLN A 289 -6.90 23.60 -7.83
N PHE A 290 -7.61 22.49 -7.56
CA PHE A 290 -8.84 22.54 -6.75
C PHE A 290 -8.88 21.55 -5.59
N ALA A 291 -7.92 20.60 -5.47
CA ALA A 291 -7.96 19.59 -4.41
C ALA A 291 -7.33 20.09 -3.09
N PRO A 292 -8.12 20.38 -2.03
CA PRO A 292 -7.55 20.83 -0.78
C PRO A 292 -6.64 19.76 -0.17
N GLY A 293 -5.41 20.15 0.20
CA GLY A 293 -4.44 19.27 0.83
C GLY A 293 -3.68 18.33 -0.13
N CYS A 294 -3.95 18.37 -1.43
CA CYS A 294 -3.17 17.66 -2.44
C CYS A 294 -2.00 18.52 -2.92
N THR A 295 -0.81 17.93 -3.00
CA THR A 295 0.43 18.63 -3.40
C THR A 295 1.35 17.73 -4.21
N GLY A 296 2.29 18.33 -4.95
CA GLY A 296 3.32 17.59 -5.68
C GLY A 296 2.78 16.73 -6.81
N ILE A 297 1.80 17.26 -7.55
CA ILE A 297 1.13 16.54 -8.63
C ILE A 297 2.09 16.26 -9.78
N GLN A 298 2.19 15.01 -10.18
CA GLN A 298 3.04 14.53 -11.28
C GLN A 298 2.19 13.70 -12.25
N LYS A 299 2.15 14.12 -13.51
CA LYS A 299 1.46 13.41 -14.58
C LYS A 299 2.44 12.46 -15.27
N ILE A 300 2.39 11.18 -14.94
CA ILE A 300 3.26 10.13 -15.49
C ILE A 300 2.50 9.40 -16.60
N LEU A 301 2.22 10.11 -17.71
CA LEU A 301 1.31 9.64 -18.75
C LEU A 301 1.96 8.69 -19.76
N ASN A 302 3.30 8.72 -19.91
CA ASN A 302 4.02 7.89 -20.87
C ASN A 302 4.43 6.51 -20.32
N ALA A 303 4.14 6.23 -19.05
CA ALA A 303 4.37 4.91 -18.46
C ALA A 303 3.54 3.82 -19.15
N ARG A 304 3.88 2.54 -18.93
CA ARG A 304 3.05 1.41 -19.40
C ARG A 304 1.61 1.56 -18.90
N CYS A 305 1.43 1.83 -17.60
CA CYS A 305 0.17 2.24 -17.01
C CYS A 305 0.25 3.74 -16.72
N PRO A 306 -0.43 4.60 -17.50
CA PRO A 306 -0.49 6.04 -17.22
C PRO A 306 -1.08 6.30 -15.83
N LEU A 307 -0.50 7.26 -15.11
CA LEU A 307 -0.99 7.61 -13.77
C LEU A 307 -0.75 9.09 -13.43
N VAL A 308 -1.50 9.58 -12.46
CA VAL A 308 -1.27 10.85 -11.78
C VAL A 308 -0.86 10.54 -10.35
N ARG A 309 0.35 10.97 -9.98
CA ARG A 309 0.91 10.83 -8.62
C ARG A 309 0.81 12.14 -7.87
N PHE A 310 0.42 12.09 -6.60
CA PHE A 310 0.35 13.25 -5.72
C PHE A 310 0.40 12.85 -4.24
N SER A 311 0.67 13.82 -3.39
CA SER A 311 0.66 13.66 -1.93
C SER A 311 -0.62 14.25 -1.36
N HIS A 312 -1.41 13.49 -0.60
CA HIS A 312 -2.52 14.02 0.19
C HIS A 312 -2.03 14.29 1.62
N GLN A 313 -1.60 15.53 1.87
CA GLN A 313 -0.96 15.94 3.12
C GLN A 313 -1.79 15.62 4.38
N PRO A 314 -3.12 15.89 4.43
CA PRO A 314 -3.90 15.59 5.64
C PRO A 314 -3.84 14.13 6.05
N SER A 315 -3.82 13.19 5.10
CA SER A 315 -3.73 11.76 5.40
C SER A 315 -2.30 11.22 5.50
N GLY A 316 -1.30 11.98 5.04
CA GLY A 316 0.09 11.54 4.92
C GLY A 316 0.31 10.48 3.82
N LEU A 317 -0.69 10.24 2.94
CA LEU A 317 -0.62 9.22 1.89
C LEU A 317 -0.02 9.79 0.60
N GLN A 318 0.88 9.01 -0.01
CA GLN A 318 1.20 9.12 -1.43
C GLN A 318 0.10 8.42 -2.23
N CYS A 319 -0.39 9.06 -3.27
CA CYS A 319 -1.54 8.62 -4.03
C CYS A 319 -1.15 8.44 -5.50
N ASP A 320 -1.51 7.31 -6.10
CA ASP A 320 -1.32 7.00 -7.51
C ASP A 320 -2.68 6.72 -8.16
N LEU A 321 -3.18 7.64 -8.98
CA LEU A 321 -4.46 7.51 -9.68
C LEU A 321 -4.23 6.99 -11.10
N THR A 322 -4.79 5.83 -11.42
CA THR A 322 -4.78 5.21 -12.76
C THR A 322 -6.18 5.09 -13.33
N ALA A 323 -6.28 4.89 -14.64
CA ALA A 323 -7.52 4.52 -15.32
C ALA A 323 -7.25 3.31 -16.23
N ASN A 324 -8.30 2.55 -16.56
CA ASN A 324 -8.24 1.38 -17.46
C ASN A 324 -7.29 0.25 -17.01
N ASN A 325 -7.06 0.09 -15.71
CA ASN A 325 -6.23 -0.99 -15.16
C ASN A 325 -7.08 -2.08 -14.48
N ARG A 326 -8.00 -2.69 -15.23
CA ARG A 326 -8.97 -3.67 -14.71
C ARG A 326 -8.32 -4.98 -14.28
N ILE A 327 -7.26 -5.41 -14.96
CA ILE A 327 -6.50 -6.62 -14.60
C ILE A 327 -5.90 -6.45 -13.19
N ALA A 328 -5.43 -5.25 -12.86
CA ALA A 328 -4.93 -4.96 -11.52
C ALA A 328 -6.01 -5.02 -10.43
N MET A 329 -7.22 -4.55 -10.75
CA MET A 329 -8.38 -4.70 -9.85
C MET A 329 -8.68 -6.18 -9.59
N ARG A 330 -8.66 -6.99 -10.65
CA ARG A 330 -8.91 -8.43 -10.53
C ARG A 330 -7.79 -9.16 -9.78
N SER A 331 -6.52 -8.75 -10.00
CA SER A 331 -5.38 -9.23 -9.21
C SER A 331 -5.51 -8.88 -7.73
N THR A 332 -6.04 -7.70 -7.43
CA THR A 332 -6.30 -7.27 -6.05
C THR A 332 -7.32 -8.17 -5.35
N GLU A 333 -8.41 -8.50 -6.03
CA GLU A 333 -9.44 -9.40 -5.52
C GLU A 333 -8.90 -10.82 -5.31
N LEU A 334 -8.11 -11.36 -6.25
CA LEU A 334 -7.45 -12.65 -6.11
C LEU A 334 -6.57 -12.69 -4.86
N LEU A 335 -5.75 -11.66 -4.64
CA LEU A 335 -4.90 -11.56 -3.46
C LEU A 335 -5.71 -11.45 -2.17
N TYR A 336 -6.81 -10.69 -2.19
CA TYR A 336 -7.74 -10.63 -1.06
C TYR A 336 -8.29 -12.02 -0.72
N ILE A 337 -8.69 -12.80 -1.72
CA ILE A 337 -9.17 -14.17 -1.52
C ILE A 337 -8.07 -15.03 -0.87
N TYR A 338 -6.87 -15.07 -1.46
CA TYR A 338 -5.77 -15.84 -0.90
C TYR A 338 -5.43 -15.44 0.55
N SER A 339 -5.49 -14.16 0.86
CA SER A 339 -5.22 -13.64 2.21
C SER A 339 -6.22 -14.09 3.28
N ASN A 340 -7.40 -14.54 2.86
CA ASN A 340 -8.49 -14.96 3.76
C ASN A 340 -8.74 -16.47 3.78
N ILE A 341 -8.06 -17.26 2.96
CA ILE A 341 -8.20 -18.73 2.96
C ILE A 341 -7.63 -19.31 4.25
N ASP A 342 -6.43 -18.85 4.64
CA ASP A 342 -5.71 -19.36 5.81
C ASP A 342 -4.93 -18.21 6.47
N PRO A 343 -5.01 -18.03 7.81
CA PRO A 343 -4.32 -16.95 8.51
C PRO A 343 -2.80 -16.98 8.36
N ARG A 344 -2.21 -18.16 8.15
CA ARG A 344 -0.76 -18.34 7.92
C ARG A 344 -0.28 -17.60 6.66
N VAL A 345 -1.14 -17.46 5.63
CA VAL A 345 -0.79 -16.75 4.38
C VAL A 345 -0.35 -15.32 4.66
N ARG A 346 -1.15 -14.57 5.42
CA ARG A 346 -0.81 -13.16 5.76
C ARG A 346 0.44 -13.07 6.62
N ALA A 347 0.49 -13.89 7.67
CA ALA A 347 1.61 -13.88 8.62
C ALA A 347 2.94 -14.16 7.91
N LEU A 348 2.99 -15.17 7.05
CA LEU A 348 4.20 -15.53 6.30
C LEU A 348 4.59 -14.44 5.29
N VAL A 349 3.62 -13.86 4.55
CA VAL A 349 3.89 -12.76 3.61
C VAL A 349 4.47 -11.55 4.31
N PHE A 350 3.90 -11.14 5.47
CA PHE A 350 4.43 -10.01 6.24
C PHE A 350 5.83 -10.30 6.80
N GLY A 351 6.06 -11.50 7.32
CA GLY A 351 7.38 -11.95 7.82
C GLY A 351 8.45 -11.90 6.73
N VAL A 352 8.18 -12.55 5.58
CA VAL A 352 9.11 -12.58 4.43
C VAL A 352 9.39 -11.17 3.88
N ARG A 353 8.39 -10.30 3.78
CA ARG A 353 8.59 -8.92 3.33
C ARG A 353 9.39 -8.09 4.34
N CYS A 354 9.16 -8.29 5.64
CA CYS A 354 9.93 -7.63 6.70
C CYS A 354 11.39 -8.07 6.65
N TRP A 355 11.66 -9.37 6.56
CA TRP A 355 12.97 -9.93 6.34
C TRP A 355 13.66 -9.37 5.09
N ALA A 356 12.99 -9.43 3.94
CA ALA A 356 13.56 -8.93 2.68
C ALA A 356 13.91 -7.43 2.74
N ARG A 357 13.15 -6.64 3.50
CA ARG A 357 13.46 -5.23 3.76
C ARG A 357 14.70 -5.07 4.64
N ALA A 358 14.82 -5.85 5.70
CA ALA A 358 15.96 -5.83 6.62
C ALA A 358 17.26 -6.27 5.90
N GLN A 359 17.17 -7.29 5.04
CA GLN A 359 18.30 -7.79 4.23
C GLN A 359 18.60 -6.90 3.00
N GLY A 360 17.86 -5.82 2.79
CA GLY A 360 18.05 -4.91 1.65
C GLY A 360 17.83 -5.59 0.29
N ILE A 361 16.92 -6.55 0.22
CA ILE A 361 16.46 -7.23 -1.00
C ILE A 361 15.40 -6.40 -1.68
N THR A 362 14.57 -5.70 -0.92
CA THR A 362 13.54 -4.79 -1.40
C THR A 362 13.78 -3.36 -0.94
N SER A 363 13.34 -2.38 -1.72
CA SER A 363 13.53 -0.94 -1.43
C SER A 363 12.33 -0.13 -1.92
N ASN A 364 12.11 1.04 -1.28
CA ASN A 364 11.14 2.03 -1.77
C ASN A 364 11.72 2.92 -2.89
N ILE A 365 13.05 2.87 -3.09
CA ILE A 365 13.71 3.61 -4.16
C ILE A 365 13.58 2.81 -5.46
N PRO A 366 13.19 3.43 -6.59
CA PRO A 366 13.14 2.75 -7.88
C PRO A 366 14.46 2.08 -8.24
N GLY A 367 14.41 0.83 -8.75
CA GLY A 367 15.62 0.08 -9.09
C GLY A 367 15.33 -1.38 -9.44
N SER A 368 16.41 -2.17 -9.46
CA SER A 368 16.34 -3.61 -9.82
C SER A 368 15.96 -4.51 -8.64
N TRP A 369 15.21 -3.99 -7.69
CA TRP A 369 14.81 -4.70 -6.47
C TRP A 369 13.76 -5.77 -6.73
N ILE A 370 13.73 -6.82 -5.89
CA ILE A 370 12.59 -7.74 -5.83
C ILE A 370 11.44 -6.99 -5.14
N THR A 371 10.31 -6.86 -5.84
CA THR A 371 9.15 -6.10 -5.34
C THR A 371 8.39 -6.88 -4.26
N ASN A 372 7.64 -6.16 -3.42
CA ASN A 372 6.73 -6.79 -2.46
C ASN A 372 5.69 -7.70 -3.14
N PHE A 373 5.26 -7.35 -4.37
CA PHE A 373 4.37 -8.19 -5.16
C PHE A 373 5.05 -9.50 -5.56
N SER A 374 6.30 -9.44 -6.06
CA SER A 374 7.08 -10.63 -6.39
C SER A 374 7.28 -11.54 -5.18
N LEU A 375 7.63 -10.99 -4.02
CA LEU A 375 7.76 -11.76 -2.77
C LEU A 375 6.43 -12.43 -2.36
N THR A 376 5.31 -11.72 -2.53
CA THR A 376 3.99 -12.32 -2.27
C THR A 376 3.72 -13.49 -3.20
N MET A 377 3.98 -13.35 -4.51
CA MET A 377 3.82 -14.46 -5.46
C MET A 377 4.70 -15.66 -5.09
N MET A 378 5.91 -15.42 -4.60
CA MET A 378 6.81 -16.48 -4.14
C MET A 378 6.23 -17.20 -2.92
N VAL A 379 5.73 -16.48 -1.91
CA VAL A 379 5.09 -17.10 -0.75
C VAL A 379 3.85 -17.90 -1.16
N LEU A 380 2.96 -17.33 -1.98
CA LEU A 380 1.76 -18.04 -2.46
C LEU A 380 2.13 -19.32 -3.23
N PHE A 381 3.15 -19.26 -4.08
CA PHE A 381 3.62 -20.41 -4.82
C PHE A 381 4.11 -21.54 -3.90
N LEU A 382 4.89 -21.21 -2.87
CA LEU A 382 5.32 -22.18 -1.86
C LEU A 382 4.12 -22.83 -1.16
N LEU A 383 3.14 -22.02 -0.73
CA LEU A 383 1.95 -22.51 -0.02
C LEU A 383 1.06 -23.42 -0.90
N GLN A 384 1.07 -23.22 -2.22
CA GLN A 384 0.42 -24.12 -3.20
C GLN A 384 1.15 -25.45 -3.35
N LYS A 385 2.46 -25.48 -3.12
CA LYS A 385 3.30 -26.69 -3.26
C LYS A 385 3.35 -27.55 -2.00
N ARG A 386 2.81 -27.10 -0.88
CA ARG A 386 2.77 -27.93 0.34
C ARG A 386 1.89 -29.17 0.13
N ASN A 387 2.11 -30.21 0.92
CA ASN A 387 1.35 -31.46 0.86
C ASN A 387 0.79 -31.81 2.24
N PRO A 388 -0.51 -31.63 2.47
CA PRO A 388 -1.54 -31.05 1.58
C PRO A 388 -1.29 -29.54 1.31
N PRO A 389 -1.77 -29.01 0.16
CA PRO A 389 -1.60 -27.58 -0.15
C PRO A 389 -2.39 -26.71 0.83
N ILE A 390 -1.81 -25.56 1.22
CA ILE A 390 -2.46 -24.60 2.12
C ILE A 390 -3.45 -23.75 1.35
N ILE A 391 -3.14 -23.38 0.11
CA ILE A 391 -4.01 -22.62 -0.78
C ILE A 391 -4.11 -23.30 -2.15
N PRO A 392 -5.25 -23.20 -2.81
CA PRO A 392 -5.44 -23.76 -4.16
C PRO A 392 -4.68 -22.93 -5.21
N THR A 393 -4.44 -23.53 -6.37
CA THR A 393 -3.93 -22.82 -7.54
C THR A 393 -5.03 -21.95 -8.18
N LEU A 394 -4.65 -20.96 -9.00
CA LEU A 394 -5.64 -20.14 -9.70
C LEU A 394 -6.46 -20.99 -10.69
N ASP A 395 -5.86 -22.00 -11.35
CA ASP A 395 -6.61 -22.91 -12.24
C ASP A 395 -7.66 -23.72 -11.45
N GLN A 396 -7.35 -24.18 -10.23
CA GLN A 396 -8.33 -24.83 -9.36
C GLN A 396 -9.47 -23.86 -8.95
N LEU A 397 -9.15 -22.59 -8.64
CA LEU A 397 -10.16 -21.58 -8.34
C LEU A 397 -11.04 -21.25 -9.55
N ARG A 398 -10.49 -21.27 -10.76
CA ARG A 398 -11.22 -21.13 -12.01
C ARG A 398 -12.15 -22.30 -12.24
N ASP A 399 -11.67 -23.53 -12.06
CA ASP A 399 -12.44 -24.74 -12.33
C ASP A 399 -13.64 -24.92 -11.36
N LEU A 400 -13.59 -24.28 -10.19
CA LEU A 400 -14.71 -24.18 -9.26
C LEU A 400 -15.76 -23.14 -9.71
N ALA A 401 -15.44 -22.25 -10.66
CA ALA A 401 -16.33 -21.21 -11.20
C ALA A 401 -17.16 -21.77 -12.38
N VAL A 402 -18.23 -22.50 -12.08
CA VAL A 402 -18.99 -23.29 -13.09
C VAL A 402 -19.75 -22.41 -14.10
N GLU A 403 -20.09 -21.15 -13.77
CA GLU A 403 -21.11 -20.41 -14.55
C GLU A 403 -20.64 -19.10 -15.20
N ASP A 404 -19.57 -18.44 -14.72
CA ASP A 404 -19.23 -17.09 -15.18
C ASP A 404 -17.78 -16.95 -15.64
N LYS A 405 -17.55 -17.06 -16.94
CA LYS A 405 -16.26 -16.65 -17.53
C LYS A 405 -16.11 -15.13 -17.44
N TYR A 406 -15.09 -14.68 -16.73
CA TYR A 406 -14.74 -13.28 -16.61
C TYR A 406 -13.47 -12.97 -17.42
N VAL A 407 -13.64 -12.31 -18.57
CA VAL A 407 -12.54 -12.01 -19.50
C VAL A 407 -12.30 -10.51 -19.55
N ILE A 408 -11.04 -10.08 -19.37
CA ILE A 408 -10.60 -8.70 -19.49
C ILE A 408 -9.52 -8.64 -20.57
N GLU A 409 -9.69 -7.82 -21.61
CA GLU A 409 -8.68 -7.62 -22.68
C GLU A 409 -8.14 -8.95 -23.24
N SER A 410 -9.01 -9.92 -23.50
CA SER A 410 -8.70 -11.30 -23.92
C SER A 410 -8.00 -12.19 -22.88
N HIS A 411 -7.76 -11.72 -21.65
CA HIS A 411 -7.20 -12.52 -20.57
C HIS A 411 -8.30 -13.15 -19.72
N ASP A 412 -8.18 -14.46 -19.47
CA ASP A 412 -9.07 -15.19 -18.57
C ASP A 412 -8.75 -14.83 -17.11
N CYS A 413 -9.64 -14.06 -16.50
CA CYS A 413 -9.58 -13.59 -15.13
C CYS A 413 -10.62 -14.27 -14.22
N THR A 414 -11.11 -15.45 -14.61
CA THR A 414 -12.13 -16.21 -13.91
C THR A 414 -11.59 -16.85 -12.63
N PHE A 415 -12.31 -16.74 -11.53
CA PHE A 415 -12.13 -17.49 -10.27
C PHE A 415 -13.33 -17.29 -9.35
N VAL A 416 -13.51 -18.20 -8.39
CA VAL A 416 -14.62 -18.16 -7.41
C VAL A 416 -14.36 -17.23 -6.25
N PRO A 417 -15.40 -16.67 -5.61
CA PRO A 417 -15.27 -15.94 -4.35
C PRO A 417 -14.91 -16.88 -3.19
N ASN A 418 -14.39 -16.31 -2.09
CA ASN A 418 -13.82 -17.02 -0.95
C ASN A 418 -14.76 -18.05 -0.28
N ASN A 419 -16.05 -17.79 -0.25
CA ASN A 419 -17.04 -18.64 0.41
C ASN A 419 -17.24 -20.04 -0.21
N LYS A 420 -16.66 -20.29 -1.40
CA LYS A 420 -16.72 -21.60 -2.07
C LYS A 420 -15.44 -22.45 -1.86
N ILE A 421 -14.45 -21.92 -1.12
CA ILE A 421 -13.14 -22.57 -0.93
C ILE A 421 -13.15 -23.34 0.38
N LYS A 422 -12.78 -24.61 0.34
CA LYS A 422 -12.66 -25.44 1.54
C LYS A 422 -11.38 -25.12 2.31
N PRO A 423 -11.40 -25.11 3.66
CA PRO A 423 -10.19 -24.99 4.48
C PRO A 423 -9.16 -26.06 4.14
N SER A 424 -7.88 -25.73 4.26
CA SER A 424 -6.79 -26.68 4.09
C SER A 424 -6.74 -27.68 5.26
N GLN A 425 -6.31 -28.92 4.97
CA GLN A 425 -6.00 -29.94 5.97
C GLN A 425 -4.50 -29.91 6.38
N ASN A 426 -3.73 -28.97 5.86
CA ASN A 426 -2.33 -28.81 6.20
C ASN A 426 -2.15 -28.31 7.63
N THR A 427 -1.29 -28.98 8.41
CA THR A 427 -1.05 -28.71 9.85
C THR A 427 0.33 -28.12 10.11
N GLU A 428 1.11 -27.79 9.07
CA GLU A 428 2.43 -27.19 9.24
C GLU A 428 2.37 -25.85 10.00
N THR A 429 3.32 -25.64 10.89
CA THR A 429 3.46 -24.39 11.65
C THR A 429 4.01 -23.26 10.76
N LEU A 430 3.89 -22.04 11.21
CA LEU A 430 4.51 -20.90 10.50
C LEU A 430 6.04 -20.95 10.55
N GLU A 431 6.61 -21.50 11.60
CA GLU A 431 8.05 -21.76 11.72
C GLU A 431 8.52 -22.71 10.62
N GLU A 432 7.87 -23.87 10.47
CA GLU A 432 8.17 -24.84 9.40
C GLU A 432 8.03 -24.21 8.02
N LEU A 433 6.98 -23.45 7.79
CA LEU A 433 6.74 -22.78 6.51
C LEU A 433 7.78 -21.68 6.21
N LEU A 434 8.25 -20.96 7.23
CA LEU A 434 9.30 -19.95 7.07
C LEU A 434 10.66 -20.60 6.77
N GLN A 435 10.99 -21.67 7.48
CA GLN A 435 12.18 -22.48 7.23
C GLN A 435 12.17 -23.01 5.79
N GLU A 436 11.07 -23.63 5.40
CA GLU A 436 10.88 -24.17 4.05
C GLU A 436 10.97 -23.09 2.97
N PHE A 437 10.45 -21.88 3.24
CA PHE A 437 10.57 -20.76 2.29
C PHE A 437 12.04 -20.44 1.97
N PHE A 438 12.87 -20.41 2.99
CA PHE A 438 14.28 -20.10 2.81
C PHE A 438 15.05 -21.25 2.16
N GLU A 439 14.79 -22.48 2.54
CA GLU A 439 15.41 -23.68 1.94
C GLU A 439 15.01 -23.86 0.49
N PHE A 440 13.71 -23.76 0.18
CA PHE A 440 13.18 -23.89 -1.16
C PHE A 440 13.78 -22.88 -2.12
N TYR A 441 13.74 -21.59 -1.75
CA TYR A 441 14.26 -20.54 -2.62
C TYR A 441 15.78 -20.39 -2.58
N GLY A 442 16.44 -20.84 -1.54
CA GLY A 442 17.89 -20.97 -1.49
C GLY A 442 18.43 -21.97 -2.50
N ASN A 443 17.64 -22.98 -2.87
CA ASN A 443 18.01 -24.08 -3.79
C ASN A 443 17.23 -24.07 -5.11
N PHE A 444 16.32 -23.12 -5.33
CA PHE A 444 15.49 -23.06 -6.53
C PHE A 444 16.32 -22.85 -7.80
N ALA A 445 15.98 -23.60 -8.86
CA ALA A 445 16.68 -23.54 -10.15
C ALA A 445 16.31 -22.25 -10.96
N PHE A 446 16.61 -21.07 -10.40
CA PHE A 446 16.29 -19.78 -11.04
C PHE A 446 16.88 -19.59 -12.44
N ASN A 447 17.91 -20.31 -12.81
CA ASN A 447 18.49 -20.27 -14.15
C ASN A 447 17.58 -20.87 -15.22
N GLN A 448 16.74 -21.85 -14.88
CA GLN A 448 15.91 -22.61 -15.81
C GLN A 448 14.42 -22.45 -15.56
N MET A 449 14.01 -22.35 -14.30
CA MET A 449 12.61 -22.44 -13.89
C MET A 449 11.99 -21.09 -13.57
N SER A 450 10.70 -20.98 -13.84
CA SER A 450 9.82 -19.86 -13.52
C SER A 450 8.83 -20.25 -12.42
N ILE A 451 8.33 -19.23 -11.72
CA ILE A 451 7.30 -19.34 -10.68
C ILE A 451 5.95 -19.04 -11.32
N ASN A 452 4.98 -19.92 -11.16
CA ASN A 452 3.65 -19.80 -11.74
C ASN A 452 2.56 -20.20 -10.74
N ILE A 453 1.93 -19.21 -10.10
CA ILE A 453 0.83 -19.44 -9.14
C ILE A 453 -0.49 -19.86 -9.80
N ARG A 454 -0.63 -19.66 -11.12
CA ARG A 454 -1.81 -20.14 -11.84
C ARG A 454 -1.88 -21.67 -11.82
N LYS A 455 -0.73 -22.32 -12.03
CA LYS A 455 -0.61 -23.77 -12.08
C LYS A 455 -0.05 -24.42 -10.80
N GLY A 456 0.56 -23.63 -9.91
CA GLY A 456 1.24 -24.14 -8.71
C GLY A 456 2.43 -25.06 -9.02
N LYS A 457 3.04 -24.91 -10.19
CA LYS A 457 4.15 -25.75 -10.67
C LYS A 457 5.25 -24.89 -11.29
N GLU A 458 6.51 -25.33 -11.14
CA GLU A 458 7.63 -24.79 -11.88
C GLU A 458 7.44 -25.06 -13.37
N GLN A 459 7.81 -24.08 -14.19
CA GLN A 459 7.81 -24.20 -15.64
C GLN A 459 9.14 -23.67 -16.18
N HIS A 460 9.59 -24.22 -17.30
CA HIS A 460 10.73 -23.64 -18.00
C HIS A 460 10.44 -22.17 -18.35
N LYS A 461 11.45 -21.31 -18.17
CA LYS A 461 11.33 -19.91 -18.52
C LYS A 461 11.10 -19.73 -20.02
N PRO A 462 10.16 -18.88 -20.42
CA PRO A 462 9.95 -18.56 -21.84
C PRO A 462 11.01 -17.58 -22.39
N GLU A 463 11.73 -16.86 -21.52
CA GLU A 463 12.76 -15.90 -21.87
C GLU A 463 13.91 -15.91 -20.87
N ALA A 464 15.09 -15.52 -21.31
CA ALA A 464 16.26 -15.38 -20.45
C ALA A 464 16.07 -14.18 -19.51
N SER A 465 15.96 -14.44 -18.21
CA SER A 465 15.84 -13.42 -17.15
C SER A 465 16.37 -13.99 -15.83
N PRO A 466 16.97 -13.20 -14.94
CA PRO A 466 17.41 -13.72 -13.64
C PRO A 466 16.27 -14.35 -12.86
N LEU A 467 15.17 -13.62 -12.65
CA LEU A 467 13.96 -14.07 -11.98
C LEU A 467 12.77 -13.96 -12.94
N TYR A 468 12.02 -15.05 -13.09
CA TYR A 468 10.79 -15.07 -13.85
C TYR A 468 9.62 -15.49 -12.96
N ILE A 469 8.71 -14.57 -12.70
CA ILE A 469 7.45 -14.82 -12.02
C ILE A 469 6.34 -14.44 -12.98
N GLN A 470 5.56 -15.42 -13.42
CA GLN A 470 4.49 -15.22 -14.37
C GLN A 470 3.33 -14.46 -13.72
N ASN A 471 2.83 -13.42 -14.40
CA ASN A 471 1.59 -12.77 -13.97
C ASN A 471 0.44 -13.78 -14.05
N PRO A 472 -0.42 -13.89 -13.03
CA PRO A 472 -1.49 -14.88 -13.00
C PRO A 472 -2.52 -14.72 -14.12
N PHE A 473 -2.72 -13.54 -14.66
CA PHE A 473 -3.68 -13.23 -15.73
C PHE A 473 -2.99 -12.92 -17.05
N GLU A 474 -2.09 -11.97 -17.11
CA GLU A 474 -1.28 -11.65 -18.29
C GLU A 474 -0.11 -12.65 -18.38
N GLN A 475 -0.36 -13.87 -18.87
CA GLN A 475 0.60 -14.98 -18.79
C GLN A 475 1.94 -14.72 -19.51
N ALA A 476 1.98 -13.83 -20.48
CA ALA A 476 3.21 -13.41 -21.15
C ALA A 476 4.05 -12.38 -20.34
N LEU A 477 3.54 -11.89 -19.20
CA LEU A 477 4.19 -10.86 -18.41
C LEU A 477 5.01 -11.47 -17.27
N ASN A 478 6.30 -11.16 -17.25
CA ASN A 478 7.16 -11.38 -16.09
C ASN A 478 7.03 -10.20 -15.12
N VAL A 479 6.45 -10.42 -13.93
CA VAL A 479 6.29 -9.36 -12.91
C VAL A 479 7.60 -8.97 -12.23
N SER A 480 8.66 -9.76 -12.42
CA SER A 480 10.01 -9.54 -11.87
C SER A 480 11.03 -9.11 -12.92
N LYS A 481 10.58 -8.57 -14.07
CA LYS A 481 11.43 -8.19 -15.21
C LYS A 481 12.52 -7.17 -14.87
N ASN A 482 12.30 -6.37 -13.81
CA ASN A 482 13.26 -5.37 -13.34
C ASN A 482 14.44 -5.97 -12.55
N VAL A 483 14.33 -7.21 -12.07
CA VAL A 483 15.34 -7.85 -11.22
C VAL A 483 16.56 -8.21 -12.05
N ASN A 484 17.75 -7.78 -11.60
CA ASN A 484 19.02 -8.15 -12.21
C ASN A 484 19.67 -9.34 -11.49
N GLN A 485 20.72 -9.91 -12.07
CA GLN A 485 21.41 -11.09 -11.55
C GLN A 485 21.98 -10.86 -10.15
N THR A 486 22.57 -9.71 -9.88
CA THR A 486 23.16 -9.38 -8.56
C THR A 486 22.11 -9.34 -7.45
N GLN A 487 20.90 -8.83 -7.75
CA GLN A 487 19.81 -8.82 -6.77
C GLN A 487 19.25 -10.21 -6.52
N LEU A 488 19.17 -11.05 -7.54
CA LEU A 488 18.79 -12.45 -7.37
C LEU A 488 19.83 -13.22 -6.53
N GLU A 489 21.12 -13.08 -6.83
CA GLU A 489 22.20 -13.71 -6.05
C GLU A 489 22.18 -13.28 -4.59
N ARG A 490 21.95 -11.99 -4.33
CA ARG A 490 21.77 -11.49 -2.96
C ARG A 490 20.59 -12.15 -2.26
N PHE A 491 19.46 -12.28 -2.92
CA PHE A 491 18.27 -12.94 -2.37
C PHE A 491 18.58 -14.41 -2.04
N VAL A 492 19.18 -15.17 -2.97
CA VAL A 492 19.51 -16.59 -2.78
C VAL A 492 20.51 -16.78 -1.62
N THR A 493 21.55 -15.94 -1.56
CA THR A 493 22.53 -15.99 -0.46
C THR A 493 21.86 -15.70 0.87
N SER A 494 21.09 -14.63 0.98
CA SER A 494 20.38 -14.28 2.22
C SER A 494 19.35 -15.35 2.62
N ALA A 495 18.68 -16.00 1.66
CA ALA A 495 17.76 -17.10 1.96
C ALA A 495 18.51 -18.30 2.56
N ARG A 496 19.64 -18.72 1.98
CA ARG A 496 20.47 -19.82 2.52
C ARG A 496 21.01 -19.52 3.90
N GLU A 497 21.51 -18.30 4.11
CA GLU A 497 21.99 -17.87 5.41
C GLU A 497 20.87 -17.88 6.46
N SER A 498 19.67 -17.42 6.08
CA SER A 498 18.51 -17.41 6.98
C SER A 498 18.01 -18.81 7.32
N ALA A 499 17.97 -19.74 6.34
CA ALA A 499 17.66 -21.15 6.60
C ALA A 499 18.63 -21.76 7.62
N TRP A 500 19.92 -21.53 7.42
CA TRP A 500 20.94 -22.03 8.33
C TRP A 500 20.81 -21.46 9.76
N ILE A 501 20.53 -20.14 9.88
CA ILE A 501 20.35 -19.50 11.20
C ILE A 501 19.15 -20.11 11.94
N LEU A 502 17.99 -20.24 11.28
CA LEU A 502 16.79 -20.82 11.90
C LEU A 502 17.04 -22.28 12.34
N GLN A 503 17.71 -23.07 11.51
CA GLN A 503 18.05 -24.45 11.82
C GLN A 503 18.98 -24.57 13.04
N GLN A 504 19.94 -23.64 13.22
CA GLN A 504 20.82 -23.61 14.39
C GLN A 504 20.12 -23.15 15.67
N GLU A 505 19.11 -22.27 15.54
CA GLU A 505 18.34 -21.75 16.68
C GLU A 505 17.30 -22.78 17.17
N GLY A 506 16.69 -23.55 16.28
CA GLY A 506 15.79 -24.64 16.63
C GLY A 506 16.46 -25.75 17.50
N LEU A 507 17.78 -25.81 17.48
CA LEU A 507 18.57 -26.70 18.34
C LEU A 507 18.91 -26.10 19.72
N LYS A 508 18.67 -24.83 19.96
CA LYS A 508 18.98 -24.11 21.20
C LYS A 508 17.69 -23.69 21.89
N GLN A 509 17.40 -24.25 23.05
CA GLN A 509 16.33 -23.71 23.90
C GLN A 509 16.62 -22.22 24.20
N PRO A 510 15.61 -21.33 24.23
CA PRO A 510 15.79 -19.92 24.50
C PRO A 510 16.35 -19.68 25.89
N MET A 511 17.68 -19.62 26.02
CA MET A 511 18.35 -19.22 27.24
C MET A 511 18.60 -17.71 27.22
N SER A 512 17.76 -16.99 27.92
CA SER A 512 17.75 -15.55 28.24
C SER A 512 17.01 -14.61 27.27
N ASN A 513 16.04 -13.88 27.82
CA ASN A 513 15.18 -12.86 27.17
C ASN A 513 15.90 -11.59 26.63
N THR A 514 17.23 -11.64 26.44
CA THR A 514 18.02 -10.43 26.12
C THR A 514 18.57 -10.37 24.71
N LYS A 515 18.64 -11.50 23.99
CA LYS A 515 19.12 -11.51 22.60
C LYS A 515 17.99 -11.76 21.62
N PRO A 516 17.92 -11.02 20.48
CA PRO A 516 17.02 -11.35 19.40
C PRO A 516 17.25 -12.79 18.90
N TRP A 517 16.20 -13.56 18.76
CA TRP A 517 16.18 -14.95 18.32
C TRP A 517 15.10 -15.19 17.25
N GLY A 518 15.15 -16.31 16.57
CA GLY A 518 14.17 -16.66 15.52
C GLY A 518 14.12 -15.61 14.41
N LEU A 519 12.92 -15.19 14.06
CA LEU A 519 12.73 -14.14 13.05
C LEU A 519 13.35 -12.80 13.48
N ALA A 520 13.33 -12.45 14.77
CA ALA A 520 13.96 -11.22 15.26
C ALA A 520 15.47 -11.17 14.96
N ALA A 521 16.17 -12.29 15.02
CA ALA A 521 17.59 -12.37 14.65
C ALA A 521 17.78 -12.10 13.15
N LEU A 522 16.87 -12.58 12.30
CA LEU A 522 16.91 -12.37 10.85
C LEU A 522 16.61 -10.91 10.43
N LEU A 523 16.01 -10.11 11.32
CA LEU A 523 15.74 -8.68 11.06
C LEU A 523 16.92 -7.78 11.43
N LEU A 524 17.93 -8.31 12.10
CA LEU A 524 19.16 -7.54 12.34
C LEU A 524 19.93 -7.38 11.03
N PRO A 525 20.53 -6.20 10.78
CA PRO A 525 21.43 -6.04 9.64
C PRO A 525 22.55 -7.06 9.76
N THR A 526 22.70 -7.92 8.78
CA THR A 526 23.83 -8.84 8.71
C THR A 526 25.10 -8.00 8.75
N MET A 527 25.89 -8.10 9.82
CA MET A 527 27.24 -7.55 9.85
C MET A 527 27.97 -8.25 8.71
N GLN A 528 28.10 -7.56 7.57
CA GLN A 528 28.99 -8.04 6.51
C GLN A 528 30.32 -8.31 7.17
N SER A 529 30.71 -9.59 7.24
CA SER A 529 32.04 -9.98 7.67
C SER A 529 33.05 -9.07 6.96
N PRO A 530 34.05 -8.52 7.64
CA PRO A 530 35.05 -7.67 7.01
C PRO A 530 35.99 -8.55 6.17
N GLY A 531 35.43 -9.23 5.17
CA GLY A 531 36.11 -9.96 4.11
C GLY A 531 36.40 -9.05 2.94
N GLY A 532 37.46 -8.28 3.07
CA GLY A 532 38.32 -7.82 2.01
C GLY A 532 37.69 -7.21 0.76
N LYS A 533 37.35 -5.92 0.81
CA LYS A 533 37.78 -4.99 -0.26
C LYS A 533 37.83 -3.59 0.38
N SER A 534 39.04 -3.06 0.56
CA SER A 534 39.28 -1.71 1.01
C SER A 534 38.36 -0.74 0.27
N LYS A 535 37.62 0.08 1.01
CA LYS A 535 36.94 1.25 0.45
C LYS A 535 37.99 2.08 -0.28
N LYS A 536 38.12 1.91 -1.60
CA LYS A 536 38.78 2.92 -2.42
C LYS A 536 38.09 4.23 -2.09
N LYS A 537 38.82 5.16 -1.47
CA LYS A 537 38.38 6.54 -1.27
C LYS A 537 37.75 7.00 -2.57
N ARG A 538 36.44 7.35 -2.54
CA ARG A 538 35.78 7.94 -3.68
C ARG A 538 36.55 9.21 -4.03
N GLN A 539 37.19 9.24 -5.18
CA GLN A 539 37.83 10.46 -5.70
C GLN A 539 36.77 11.58 -5.72
N PRO A 540 37.14 12.79 -5.35
CA PRO A 540 36.27 13.97 -5.42
C PRO A 540 35.64 14.09 -6.82
N ALA A 541 34.41 14.57 -6.90
CA ALA A 541 33.70 14.71 -8.18
C ALA A 541 34.49 15.50 -9.24
N SER A 542 35.29 16.46 -8.80
CA SER A 542 36.20 17.25 -9.66
C SER A 542 37.28 16.40 -10.37
N GLU A 543 37.88 15.41 -9.69
CA GLU A 543 38.87 14.52 -10.28
C GLU A 543 38.23 13.53 -11.29
N ARG A 544 37.03 13.03 -10.99
CA ARG A 544 36.29 12.16 -11.92
C ARG A 544 35.88 12.90 -13.19
N ILE A 545 35.49 14.17 -13.09
CA ILE A 545 35.17 15.03 -14.23
C ILE A 545 36.45 15.30 -15.03
N LYS A 546 37.59 15.54 -14.38
CA LYS A 546 38.88 15.77 -15.05
C LYS A 546 39.32 14.53 -15.83
N THR A 547 39.22 13.34 -15.23
CA THR A 547 39.56 12.07 -15.91
C THR A 547 38.65 11.80 -17.12
N LEU A 548 37.33 12.13 -17.01
CA LEU A 548 36.38 12.03 -18.11
C LEU A 548 36.70 13.03 -19.25
N LEU A 549 37.08 14.26 -18.93
CA LEU A 549 37.46 15.27 -19.90
C LEU A 549 38.78 14.90 -20.60
N ASP A 550 39.72 14.32 -19.90
CA ASP A 550 40.99 13.88 -20.47
C ASP A 550 40.80 12.64 -21.38
N SER A 551 39.91 11.71 -21.02
CA SER A 551 39.55 10.58 -21.89
C SER A 551 38.81 11.01 -23.17
N LEU A 552 38.05 12.10 -23.12
CA LEU A 552 37.40 12.68 -24.31
C LEU A 552 38.36 13.45 -25.20
N LYS A 553 39.48 13.96 -24.67
CA LYS A 553 40.55 14.62 -25.46
C LYS A 553 41.42 13.62 -26.21
N THR A 554 41.68 12.45 -25.65
CA THR A 554 42.49 11.39 -26.29
C THR A 554 41.75 10.67 -27.42
N ASN A 555 40.42 10.73 -27.51
CA ASN A 555 39.62 10.10 -28.57
C ASN A 555 39.39 11.00 -29.81
N LYS A 556 40.09 12.14 -29.97
CA LYS A 556 39.94 13.05 -31.12
C LYS A 556 40.93 12.83 -32.28
N SER A 557 41.57 11.68 -32.36
CA SER A 557 42.48 11.37 -33.48
C SER A 557 42.19 9.97 -34.04
N THR A 558 41.10 9.81 -34.76
CA THR A 558 40.95 8.92 -35.95
C THR A 558 39.59 9.18 -36.61
N PRO A 559 39.52 9.47 -37.91
CA PRO A 559 38.26 9.57 -38.64
C PRO A 559 37.93 8.23 -39.28
N GLY A 560 36.70 7.73 -39.06
CA GLY A 560 36.27 6.48 -39.69
C GLY A 560 34.83 6.07 -39.40
N TYR A 561 33.99 6.36 -40.39
CA TYR A 561 32.72 5.70 -40.73
C TYR A 561 31.53 5.71 -39.74
N LEU A 562 30.51 6.43 -40.20
CA LEU A 562 29.11 6.41 -39.76
C LEU A 562 28.50 5.01 -39.82
N ASN A 563 27.89 4.56 -38.71
CA ASN A 563 26.72 3.71 -38.76
C ASN A 563 25.71 4.17 -37.69
N ARG A 564 24.56 4.64 -38.17
CA ARG A 564 23.38 4.99 -37.35
C ARG A 564 22.77 3.70 -36.80
N SER A 565 22.75 3.56 -35.48
CA SER A 565 21.81 2.66 -34.84
C SER A 565 21.07 3.42 -33.69
N ASN A 566 19.75 3.42 -33.80
CA ASN A 566 18.80 4.02 -32.87
C ASN A 566 18.99 3.53 -31.44
N GLY A 567 19.51 4.40 -30.60
CA GLY A 567 19.54 4.17 -29.14
C GLY A 567 18.25 4.62 -28.48
N GLY A 568 17.28 3.74 -28.34
CA GLY A 568 16.07 3.99 -27.54
C GLY A 568 16.43 4.18 -26.06
N ARG A 569 16.14 5.34 -25.51
CA ARG A 569 16.18 5.61 -24.07
C ARG A 569 15.13 4.74 -23.38
N ARG A 570 15.58 3.76 -22.60
CA ARG A 570 14.71 2.96 -21.73
C ARG A 570 14.32 3.78 -20.50
N HIS A 571 13.10 4.26 -20.45
CA HIS A 571 12.48 4.72 -19.21
C HIS A 571 12.03 3.49 -18.41
N ILE A 572 12.68 3.24 -17.28
CA ILE A 572 12.27 2.23 -16.32
C ILE A 572 11.14 2.82 -15.50
N CYS A 573 9.91 2.40 -15.76
CA CYS A 573 8.78 2.69 -14.88
C CYS A 573 8.66 1.59 -13.84
N THR A 574 8.96 1.93 -12.60
CA THR A 574 8.63 1.10 -11.43
C THR A 574 7.20 1.42 -11.02
N VAL A 575 6.28 0.55 -11.39
CA VAL A 575 4.96 0.53 -10.75
C VAL A 575 5.15 -0.24 -9.45
N ALA A 576 4.97 0.45 -8.32
CA ALA A 576 4.94 -0.20 -7.02
C ALA A 576 3.60 -0.94 -6.89
N TRP A 577 3.65 -2.23 -7.02
CA TRP A 577 2.56 -3.17 -6.68
C TRP A 577 2.81 -3.79 -5.31
#